data_716ada89a14cbad439ba053f4dc31fff
#
_entry.id   716ada89a14cbad439ba053f4dc31fff
#
_cell.length_a   1.000
_cell.length_b   1.000
_cell.length_c   1.000
_cell.angle_alpha   90.00
_cell.angle_beta   90.00
_cell.angle_gamma   90.00
#
_symmetry.space_group_name_H-M   'P 1'
#
loop_
_entity.id
_entity.type
_entity.pdbx_description
1 polymer ?
#
loop_
_entity_poly.entity_id
_entity_poly.type
_entity_poly.pdbx_seq_one_letter_code
_entity_poly.pdbx_strand_id
1 'polypeptide(L)'
;MFDCQKPSAGVETCYGPDQIRTAYKIQPLLDRGITGAGRRIVIVAAFAPPSVAADLHRFDSVFHLPDPHLQIVAPQGAVWDPSDVNQRSWADEIDIDVQWSHVVAPHAKIVLVEARSDSDPDIAAAVSYAVQQRLGDVISQSFGVDERCMSPQARASLSASYRAAQAAGITVVAATGDLGAAQFVCDVTSNDLRQGVSFPASDPRVLAVGGTQLHADLSSGAYRSEITWNDGGDASASATGGGYSTVFGRPDYQDGTVARHARGVPDVAYSSAPKGVIYWGQDGAGGGFYAFYGTSAAVPQWSGLVALGAQLAQHRLGLVNPTIYRAARSTRRAELFHDVRVGNNTVHYVDDCGVVKTVRGYRARTGWDAATGVGSPIAGALVPLLAAATER
;
A
#
# COMPACT_ATOMS: atom_id res chain seq x y z
N MET A 1 22.30 -11.79 -6.03
CA MET A 1 21.16 -12.66 -5.64
C MET A 1 21.25 -12.83 -4.13
N PHE A 2 20.22 -12.42 -3.41
CA PHE A 2 20.13 -12.54 -1.95
C PHE A 2 19.80 -13.98 -1.53
N ASP A 3 20.08 -14.35 -0.29
CA ASP A 3 19.84 -15.74 0.18
C ASP A 3 18.36 -16.13 0.09
N CYS A 4 17.44 -15.19 0.38
CA CYS A 4 15.99 -15.42 0.23
C CYS A 4 15.52 -15.60 -1.23
N GLN A 5 16.37 -15.31 -2.20
CA GLN A 5 16.10 -15.54 -3.63
C GLN A 5 16.66 -16.88 -4.14
N LYS A 6 17.35 -17.63 -3.28
CA LYS A 6 17.90 -18.93 -3.65
C LYS A 6 16.87 -20.03 -3.37
N PRO A 7 16.65 -20.99 -4.26
CA PRO A 7 15.82 -22.14 -3.99
C PRO A 7 16.44 -22.97 -2.85
N SER A 8 15.93 -22.86 -1.66
CA SER A 8 16.35 -23.69 -0.53
C SER A 8 15.13 -24.10 0.29
N ALA A 9 15.09 -25.35 0.73
CA ALA A 9 14.02 -25.83 1.58
C ALA A 9 14.02 -25.05 2.91
N GLY A 10 12.91 -24.39 3.25
CA GLY A 10 12.72 -23.69 4.52
C GLY A 10 13.14 -22.21 4.54
N VAL A 11 13.61 -21.64 3.42
CA VAL A 11 13.84 -20.20 3.31
C VAL A 11 12.67 -19.55 2.59
N GLU A 12 12.08 -18.55 3.22
CA GLU A 12 11.03 -17.75 2.61
C GLU A 12 11.56 -16.98 1.39
N THR A 13 10.78 -16.98 0.33
CA THR A 13 11.14 -16.35 -0.94
C THR A 13 10.95 -14.83 -0.85
N CYS A 14 11.89 -14.06 -1.39
CA CYS A 14 11.76 -12.62 -1.55
C CYS A 14 11.99 -12.20 -3.01
N TYR A 15 11.47 -11.04 -3.38
CA TYR A 15 11.56 -10.50 -4.74
C TYR A 15 12.28 -9.14 -4.74
N GLY A 16 13.16 -8.95 -5.70
CA GLY A 16 13.75 -7.66 -6.02
C GLY A 16 12.96 -6.92 -7.12
N PRO A 17 13.44 -5.73 -7.51
CA PRO A 17 12.80 -4.89 -8.51
C PRO A 17 12.46 -5.60 -9.83
N ASP A 18 13.38 -6.36 -10.39
CA ASP A 18 13.20 -7.00 -11.70
C ASP A 18 12.10 -8.06 -11.68
N GLN A 19 12.06 -8.88 -10.62
CA GLN A 19 11.02 -9.91 -10.48
C GLN A 19 9.63 -9.26 -10.36
N ILE A 20 9.49 -8.24 -9.56
CA ILE A 20 8.21 -7.53 -9.37
C ILE A 20 7.79 -6.82 -10.66
N ARG A 21 8.68 -6.09 -11.34
CA ARG A 21 8.39 -5.44 -12.62
C ARG A 21 7.94 -6.43 -13.68
N THR A 22 8.55 -7.61 -13.69
CA THR A 22 8.21 -8.68 -14.64
C THR A 22 6.86 -9.32 -14.29
N ALA A 23 6.66 -9.71 -13.02
CA ALA A 23 5.45 -10.38 -12.57
C ALA A 23 4.19 -9.56 -12.87
N TYR A 24 4.22 -8.26 -12.57
CA TYR A 24 3.07 -7.37 -12.78
C TYR A 24 3.04 -6.67 -14.15
N LYS A 25 3.95 -7.03 -15.08
CA LYS A 25 4.01 -6.44 -16.42
C LYS A 25 4.25 -4.93 -16.42
N ILE A 26 5.09 -4.46 -15.48
CA ILE A 26 5.53 -3.05 -15.42
C ILE A 26 6.64 -2.81 -16.44
N GLN A 27 7.59 -3.74 -16.58
CA GLN A 27 8.76 -3.55 -17.44
C GLN A 27 8.39 -3.13 -18.89
N PRO A 28 7.36 -3.69 -19.54
CA PRO A 28 6.96 -3.24 -20.88
C PRO A 28 6.47 -1.78 -20.94
N LEU A 29 6.03 -1.19 -19.84
CA LEU A 29 5.68 0.24 -19.76
C LEU A 29 6.96 1.07 -19.68
N LEU A 30 7.90 0.66 -18.83
CA LEU A 30 9.19 1.32 -18.66
C LEU A 30 9.98 1.33 -19.98
N ASP A 31 10.03 0.21 -20.70
CA ASP A 31 10.69 0.06 -22.00
C ASP A 31 10.11 1.00 -23.08
N ARG A 32 8.86 1.41 -22.91
CA ARG A 32 8.19 2.39 -23.78
C ARG A 32 8.34 3.83 -23.32
N GLY A 33 9.18 4.10 -22.30
CA GLY A 33 9.39 5.43 -21.72
C GLY A 33 8.28 5.91 -20.78
N ILE A 34 7.36 5.03 -20.36
CA ILE A 34 6.33 5.33 -19.36
C ILE A 34 6.94 5.04 -17.99
N THR A 35 7.62 5.99 -17.40
CA THR A 35 8.52 5.85 -16.26
C THR A 35 8.14 6.72 -15.06
N GLY A 36 7.00 7.43 -15.15
CA GLY A 36 6.60 8.43 -14.16
C GLY A 36 7.20 9.81 -14.40
N ALA A 37 7.94 10.01 -15.50
CA ALA A 37 8.59 11.29 -15.81
C ALA A 37 7.60 12.47 -15.81
N GLY A 38 7.99 13.56 -15.12
CA GLY A 38 7.14 14.74 -14.95
C GLY A 38 6.01 14.58 -13.94
N ARG A 39 5.91 13.43 -13.27
CA ARG A 39 4.90 13.17 -12.22
C ARG A 39 5.54 13.20 -10.82
N ARG A 40 4.69 13.30 -9.79
CA ARG A 40 5.13 13.38 -8.40
C ARG A 40 4.32 12.41 -7.55
N ILE A 41 5.02 11.58 -6.78
CA ILE A 41 4.47 10.72 -5.75
C ILE A 41 4.73 11.38 -4.41
N VAL A 42 3.69 11.66 -3.65
CA VAL A 42 3.80 12.15 -2.27
C VAL A 42 3.69 10.95 -1.35
N ILE A 43 4.65 10.81 -0.47
CA ILE A 43 4.60 9.84 0.64
C ILE A 43 4.37 10.63 1.90
N VAL A 44 3.34 10.30 2.66
CA VAL A 44 3.12 10.86 4.00
C VAL A 44 3.53 9.80 5.01
N ALA A 45 4.46 10.15 5.88
CA ALA A 45 4.97 9.29 6.94
C ALA A 45 5.24 10.10 8.20
N ALA A 46 5.55 9.45 9.31
CA ALA A 46 5.83 10.11 10.57
C ALA A 46 7.33 10.12 10.87
N PHE A 47 7.74 11.14 11.62
CA PHE A 47 9.13 11.38 12.00
C PHE A 47 10.05 11.72 10.83
N ALA A 48 11.33 11.98 11.12
CA ALA A 48 12.28 12.52 10.15
C ALA A 48 13.66 11.83 10.26
N PRO A 49 13.75 10.54 9.88
CA PRO A 49 15.03 9.84 9.90
C PRO A 49 16.00 10.48 8.90
N PRO A 50 17.24 10.80 9.31
CA PRO A 50 18.18 11.52 8.45
C PRO A 50 18.79 10.66 7.36
N SER A 51 18.59 9.34 7.39
CA SER A 51 19.26 8.37 6.50
C SER A 51 18.56 8.21 5.15
N VAL A 52 17.29 8.53 5.01
CA VAL A 52 16.42 8.20 3.85
C VAL A 52 17.07 8.41 2.49
N ALA A 53 17.70 9.57 2.29
CA ALA A 53 18.35 9.87 0.99
C ALA A 53 19.55 8.97 0.71
N ALA A 54 20.32 8.62 1.75
CA ALA A 54 21.48 7.73 1.63
C ALA A 54 21.05 6.28 1.42
N ASP A 55 19.97 5.86 2.09
CA ASP A 55 19.41 4.52 2.00
C ASP A 55 18.82 4.27 0.61
N LEU A 56 18.06 5.24 0.09
CA LEU A 56 17.56 5.20 -1.28
C LEU A 56 18.70 5.13 -2.31
N HIS A 57 19.70 5.99 -2.19
CA HIS A 57 20.88 5.94 -3.08
C HIS A 57 21.60 4.60 -3.02
N ARG A 58 21.72 4.00 -1.83
CA ARG A 58 22.32 2.68 -1.67
C ARG A 58 21.49 1.59 -2.35
N PHE A 59 20.19 1.62 -2.17
CA PHE A 59 19.26 0.71 -2.85
C PHE A 59 19.38 0.83 -4.38
N ASP A 60 19.30 2.06 -4.90
CA ASP A 60 19.38 2.33 -6.32
C ASP A 60 20.71 1.88 -6.94
N SER A 61 21.82 2.12 -6.24
CA SER A 61 23.15 1.66 -6.67
C SER A 61 23.23 0.15 -6.85
N VAL A 62 22.60 -0.63 -5.94
CA VAL A 62 22.63 -2.10 -6.00
C VAL A 62 21.71 -2.64 -7.10
N PHE A 63 20.56 -2.02 -7.29
CA PHE A 63 19.58 -2.47 -8.29
C PHE A 63 19.69 -1.72 -9.63
N HIS A 64 20.72 -0.90 -9.81
CA HIS A 64 20.98 -0.13 -11.04
C HIS A 64 19.80 0.74 -11.45
N LEU A 65 19.14 1.34 -10.47
CA LEU A 65 18.08 2.31 -10.69
C LEU A 65 18.68 3.72 -10.86
N PRO A 66 18.03 4.63 -11.62
CA PRO A 66 18.46 6.01 -11.67
C PRO A 66 18.24 6.69 -10.33
N ASP A 67 19.13 7.58 -9.90
CA ASP A 67 18.90 8.39 -8.69
C ASP A 67 17.60 9.22 -8.85
N PRO A 68 16.64 9.12 -7.92
CA PRO A 68 15.39 9.85 -8.01
C PRO A 68 15.55 11.29 -7.53
N HIS A 69 14.65 12.14 -7.95
CA HIS A 69 14.46 13.44 -7.34
C HIS A 69 13.68 13.31 -6.04
N LEU A 70 14.36 13.08 -4.93
CA LEU A 70 13.75 13.07 -3.59
C LEU A 70 13.69 14.49 -3.03
N GLN A 71 12.51 14.92 -2.61
CA GLN A 71 12.28 16.14 -1.84
C GLN A 71 11.69 15.77 -0.50
N ILE A 72 12.31 16.22 0.58
CA ILE A 72 11.83 16.01 1.95
C ILE A 72 11.24 17.30 2.49
N VAL A 73 10.07 17.24 3.13
CA VAL A 73 9.35 18.38 3.69
C VAL A 73 8.79 18.00 5.05
N ALA A 74 9.17 18.74 6.10
CA ALA A 74 8.64 18.57 7.45
C ALA A 74 7.82 19.83 7.86
N PRO A 75 6.53 19.93 7.49
CA PRO A 75 5.76 21.17 7.64
C PRO A 75 5.51 21.57 9.09
N GLN A 76 5.64 20.62 10.03
CA GLN A 76 5.46 20.82 11.47
C GLN A 76 6.80 20.83 12.23
N GLY A 77 7.94 20.76 11.51
CA GLY A 77 9.28 20.57 12.05
C GLY A 77 9.67 19.10 12.15
N ALA A 78 10.94 18.82 11.88
CA ALA A 78 11.52 17.49 11.94
C ALA A 78 11.73 17.04 13.38
N VAL A 79 11.39 15.76 13.66
CA VAL A 79 11.63 15.10 14.96
C VAL A 79 12.26 13.72 14.68
N TRP A 80 13.39 13.45 15.32
CA TRP A 80 14.05 12.17 15.25
C TRP A 80 14.79 11.83 16.53
N ASP A 81 14.52 10.66 17.08
CA ASP A 81 15.25 10.06 18.19
C ASP A 81 15.61 8.61 17.83
N PRO A 82 16.89 8.31 17.55
CA PRO A 82 17.32 6.97 17.19
C PRO A 82 17.23 5.95 18.35
N SER A 83 17.00 6.38 19.57
CA SER A 83 16.75 5.50 20.71
C SER A 83 15.31 5.02 20.83
N ASP A 84 14.37 5.73 20.18
CA ASP A 84 12.94 5.40 20.16
C ASP A 84 12.65 4.30 19.14
N VAL A 85 12.17 3.15 19.63
CA VAL A 85 11.84 1.98 18.80
C VAL A 85 10.75 2.30 17.75
N ASN A 86 9.74 3.10 18.14
CA ASN A 86 8.67 3.50 17.26
C ASN A 86 9.20 4.33 16.08
N GLN A 87 10.07 5.29 16.35
CA GLN A 87 10.67 6.10 15.30
C GLN A 87 11.57 5.29 14.36
N ARG A 88 12.31 4.30 14.89
CA ARG A 88 13.08 3.38 14.03
C ARG A 88 12.18 2.54 13.11
N SER A 89 11.06 2.05 13.64
CA SER A 89 10.08 1.32 12.82
C SER A 89 9.53 2.20 11.68
N TRP A 90 9.30 3.50 11.96
CA TRP A 90 8.90 4.45 10.93
C TRP A 90 10.01 4.75 9.92
N ALA A 91 11.28 4.66 10.29
CA ALA A 91 12.38 4.78 9.34
C ALA A 91 12.37 3.64 8.31
N ASP A 92 12.18 2.39 8.77
CA ASP A 92 12.05 1.24 7.87
C ASP A 92 10.82 1.36 6.96
N GLU A 93 9.69 1.86 7.48
CA GLU A 93 8.49 2.12 6.69
C GLU A 93 8.74 3.16 5.59
N ILE A 94 9.44 4.25 5.92
CA ILE A 94 9.80 5.31 4.96
C ILE A 94 10.70 4.76 3.87
N ASP A 95 11.68 3.94 4.22
CA ASP A 95 12.59 3.32 3.26
C ASP A 95 11.86 2.43 2.27
N ILE A 96 10.91 1.61 2.74
CA ILE A 96 10.07 0.79 1.86
C ILE A 96 9.23 1.65 0.92
N ASP A 97 8.56 2.66 1.46
CA ASP A 97 7.67 3.54 0.70
C ASP A 97 8.43 4.28 -0.41
N VAL A 98 9.59 4.84 -0.08
CA VAL A 98 10.39 5.62 -1.02
C VAL A 98 11.00 4.70 -2.09
N GLN A 99 11.65 3.60 -1.68
CA GLN A 99 12.34 2.68 -2.58
C GLN A 99 11.36 1.98 -3.53
N TRP A 100 10.21 1.51 -3.04
CA TRP A 100 9.26 0.77 -3.88
C TRP A 100 8.35 1.63 -4.73
N SER A 101 8.10 2.88 -4.36
CA SER A 101 7.55 3.88 -5.28
C SER A 101 8.49 4.13 -6.45
N HIS A 102 9.80 4.25 -6.15
CA HIS A 102 10.85 4.47 -7.14
C HIS A 102 11.03 3.26 -8.06
N VAL A 103 10.98 2.03 -7.52
CA VAL A 103 11.02 0.80 -8.33
C VAL A 103 9.95 0.82 -9.43
N VAL A 104 8.74 1.23 -9.14
CA VAL A 104 7.63 1.20 -10.11
C VAL A 104 7.67 2.39 -11.06
N ALA A 105 8.01 3.57 -10.57
CA ALA A 105 8.02 4.81 -11.35
C ALA A 105 9.37 5.54 -11.25
N PRO A 106 10.43 5.01 -11.90
CA PRO A 106 11.82 5.39 -11.65
C PRO A 106 12.18 6.83 -12.03
N HIS A 107 11.36 7.54 -12.78
CA HIS A 107 11.55 8.94 -13.10
C HIS A 107 10.47 9.87 -12.53
N ALA A 108 9.59 9.35 -11.65
CA ALA A 108 8.71 10.21 -10.86
C ALA A 108 9.53 10.92 -9.77
N LYS A 109 9.19 12.19 -9.49
CA LYS A 109 9.70 12.86 -8.31
C LYS A 109 9.02 12.31 -7.07
N ILE A 110 9.78 11.98 -6.05
CA ILE A 110 9.26 11.59 -4.73
C ILE A 110 9.26 12.81 -3.82
N VAL A 111 8.15 13.07 -3.16
CA VAL A 111 8.00 14.12 -2.15
C VAL A 111 7.61 13.44 -0.83
N LEU A 112 8.58 13.28 0.06
CA LEU A 112 8.35 12.76 1.40
C LEU A 112 7.85 13.91 2.30
N VAL A 113 6.67 13.76 2.86
CA VAL A 113 6.08 14.70 3.81
C VAL A 113 6.11 14.05 5.18
N GLU A 114 7.00 14.53 6.01
CA GLU A 114 7.26 14.05 7.35
C GLU A 114 6.33 14.75 8.35
N ALA A 115 5.37 14.02 8.91
CA ALA A 115 4.60 14.45 10.05
C ALA A 115 5.50 14.48 11.30
N ARG A 116 5.24 15.40 12.21
CA ARG A 116 6.02 15.55 13.45
C ARG A 116 6.01 14.29 14.32
N SER A 117 4.88 13.59 14.34
CA SER A 117 4.68 12.31 15.01
C SER A 117 3.62 11.49 14.29
N ASP A 118 3.42 10.27 14.72
CA ASP A 118 2.36 9.37 14.23
C ASP A 118 0.99 9.61 14.89
N SER A 119 0.85 10.67 15.70
CA SER A 119 -0.44 11.06 16.25
C SER A 119 -1.43 11.48 15.15
N ASP A 120 -2.71 11.17 15.34
CA ASP A 120 -3.78 11.56 14.39
C ASP A 120 -3.73 13.05 13.98
N PRO A 121 -3.52 14.04 14.89
CA PRO A 121 -3.43 15.43 14.51
C PRO A 121 -2.24 15.78 13.63
N ASP A 122 -1.07 15.20 13.88
CA ASP A 122 0.15 15.47 13.13
C ASP A 122 0.08 14.85 11.73
N ILE A 123 -0.39 13.62 11.63
CA ILE A 123 -0.68 12.96 10.34
C ILE A 123 -1.73 13.76 9.55
N ALA A 124 -2.83 14.18 10.17
CA ALA A 124 -3.85 14.97 9.50
C ALA A 124 -3.33 16.31 8.97
N ALA A 125 -2.43 16.96 9.72
CA ALA A 125 -1.81 18.21 9.31
C ALA A 125 -0.85 17.98 8.12
N ALA A 126 -0.06 16.90 8.12
CA ALA A 126 0.83 16.53 7.01
C ALA A 126 0.06 16.22 5.72
N VAL A 127 -1.03 15.42 5.82
CA VAL A 127 -1.93 15.14 4.68
C VAL A 127 -2.58 16.42 4.16
N SER A 128 -3.11 17.26 5.06
CA SER A 128 -3.73 18.54 4.69
C SER A 128 -2.74 19.46 3.97
N TYR A 129 -1.52 19.56 4.47
CA TYR A 129 -0.45 20.32 3.84
C TYR A 129 -0.14 19.80 2.43
N ALA A 130 0.04 18.47 2.26
CA ALA A 130 0.32 17.86 0.98
C ALA A 130 -0.77 18.18 -0.05
N VAL A 131 -2.04 18.14 0.35
CA VAL A 131 -3.19 18.45 -0.51
C VAL A 131 -3.27 19.94 -0.82
N GLN A 132 -3.17 20.82 0.18
CA GLN A 132 -3.26 22.28 0.02
C GLN A 132 -2.16 22.82 -0.89
N GLN A 133 -0.93 22.32 -0.73
CA GLN A 133 0.20 22.69 -1.56
C GLN A 133 0.22 21.97 -2.93
N ARG A 134 -0.74 21.05 -3.16
CA ARG A 134 -0.82 20.25 -4.40
C ARG A 134 0.51 19.59 -4.77
N LEU A 135 1.17 18.99 -3.78
CA LEU A 135 2.56 18.53 -3.89
C LEU A 135 2.76 17.42 -4.91
N GLY A 136 1.72 16.64 -5.25
CA GLY A 136 1.86 15.54 -6.19
C GLY A 136 0.61 15.17 -6.97
N ASP A 137 0.74 14.11 -7.72
CA ASP A 137 -0.33 13.49 -8.53
C ASP A 137 -1.04 12.39 -7.73
N VAL A 138 -0.32 11.77 -6.79
CA VAL A 138 -0.79 10.72 -5.89
C VAL A 138 -0.22 10.93 -4.49
N ILE A 139 -0.99 10.56 -3.45
CA ILE A 139 -0.58 10.53 -2.04
C ILE A 139 -0.62 9.07 -1.58
N SER A 140 0.53 8.56 -1.12
CA SER A 140 0.78 7.23 -0.58
C SER A 140 0.73 7.27 0.94
N GLN A 141 -0.01 6.33 1.57
CA GLN A 141 -0.20 6.26 3.01
C GLN A 141 -0.13 4.81 3.48
N SER A 142 1.02 4.40 4.01
CA SER A 142 1.26 3.03 4.49
C SER A 142 1.01 2.92 5.99
N PHE A 143 -0.09 3.49 6.45
CA PHE A 143 -0.50 3.48 7.86
C PHE A 143 -2.02 3.43 8.01
N GLY A 144 -2.47 3.14 9.20
CA GLY A 144 -3.88 3.24 9.56
C GLY A 144 -4.18 2.69 10.95
N VAL A 145 -5.39 3.01 11.41
CA VAL A 145 -5.94 2.55 12.68
C VAL A 145 -7.37 2.03 12.48
N ASP A 146 -7.91 1.29 13.44
CA ASP A 146 -9.34 0.94 13.43
C ASP A 146 -10.19 2.20 13.21
N GLU A 147 -11.04 2.21 12.19
CA GLU A 147 -11.89 3.37 11.86
C GLU A 147 -12.74 3.87 13.02
N ARG A 148 -13.01 3.01 14.02
CA ARG A 148 -13.78 3.34 15.23
C ARG A 148 -12.94 3.97 16.34
N CYS A 149 -11.61 3.79 16.29
CA CYS A 149 -10.69 4.34 17.30
C CYS A 149 -10.33 5.79 17.02
N MET A 150 -10.41 6.22 15.76
CA MET A 150 -10.23 7.63 15.44
C MET A 150 -11.44 8.47 15.90
N SER A 151 -11.17 9.61 16.52
CA SER A 151 -12.25 10.52 16.91
C SER A 151 -13.07 10.97 15.70
N PRO A 152 -14.39 11.21 15.83
CA PRO A 152 -15.22 11.70 14.75
C PRO A 152 -14.68 12.97 14.10
N GLN A 153 -14.08 13.86 14.87
CA GLN A 153 -13.50 15.12 14.40
C GLN A 153 -12.23 14.87 13.57
N ALA A 154 -11.29 14.04 14.04
CA ALA A 154 -10.07 13.70 13.31
C ALA A 154 -10.41 13.00 11.98
N ARG A 155 -11.32 12.03 12.00
CA ARG A 155 -11.80 11.35 10.80
C ARG A 155 -12.46 12.31 9.82
N ALA A 156 -13.31 13.23 10.29
CA ALA A 156 -13.95 14.22 9.44
C ALA A 156 -12.93 15.19 8.81
N SER A 157 -11.89 15.58 9.54
CA SER A 157 -10.80 16.43 9.04
C SER A 157 -10.02 15.76 7.93
N LEU A 158 -9.59 14.50 8.12
CA LEU A 158 -8.91 13.72 7.09
C LEU A 158 -9.80 13.47 5.88
N SER A 159 -11.07 13.08 6.08
CA SER A 159 -12.03 12.91 4.97
C SER A 159 -12.28 14.21 4.21
N ALA A 160 -12.17 15.38 4.86
CA ALA A 160 -12.24 16.68 4.18
C ALA A 160 -10.99 16.90 3.30
N SER A 161 -9.81 16.53 3.79
CA SER A 161 -8.57 16.57 2.99
C SER A 161 -8.66 15.63 1.77
N TYR A 162 -9.24 14.43 1.91
CA TYR A 162 -9.42 13.51 0.79
C TYR A 162 -10.46 14.02 -0.23
N ARG A 163 -11.50 14.71 0.21
CA ARG A 163 -12.40 15.45 -0.71
C ARG A 163 -11.67 16.53 -1.50
N ALA A 164 -10.82 17.29 -0.82
CA ALA A 164 -10.04 18.33 -1.46
C ALA A 164 -9.00 17.73 -2.43
N ALA A 165 -8.37 16.60 -2.09
CA ALA A 165 -7.49 15.84 -2.96
C ALA A 165 -8.22 15.40 -4.23
N GLN A 166 -9.39 14.79 -4.09
CA GLN A 166 -10.24 14.39 -5.22
C GLN A 166 -10.59 15.60 -6.11
N ALA A 167 -11.02 16.71 -5.52
CA ALA A 167 -11.33 17.94 -6.26
C ALA A 167 -10.13 18.55 -6.98
N ALA A 168 -8.90 18.30 -6.48
CA ALA A 168 -7.64 18.70 -7.10
C ALA A 168 -7.11 17.67 -8.11
N GLY A 169 -7.83 16.59 -8.36
CA GLY A 169 -7.42 15.48 -9.22
C GLY A 169 -6.29 14.63 -8.63
N ILE A 170 -6.04 14.70 -7.34
CA ILE A 170 -5.01 13.93 -6.65
C ILE A 170 -5.59 12.58 -6.23
N THR A 171 -4.92 11.49 -6.60
CA THR A 171 -5.28 10.15 -6.12
C THR A 171 -4.74 9.95 -4.71
N VAL A 172 -5.53 9.33 -3.83
CA VAL A 172 -5.08 8.94 -2.48
C VAL A 172 -5.09 7.41 -2.39
N VAL A 173 -4.00 6.83 -1.93
CA VAL A 173 -3.80 5.38 -1.77
C VAL A 173 -3.48 5.08 -0.32
N ALA A 174 -4.04 4.01 0.25
CA ALA A 174 -3.74 3.62 1.62
C ALA A 174 -3.75 2.10 1.84
N ALA A 175 -2.93 1.67 2.80
CA ALA A 175 -2.82 0.30 3.25
C ALA A 175 -4.06 -0.15 4.04
N THR A 176 -4.50 -1.39 3.82
CA THR A 176 -5.64 -1.95 4.57
C THR A 176 -5.25 -2.52 5.93
N GLY A 177 -3.94 -2.58 6.22
CA GLY A 177 -3.38 -3.11 7.46
C GLY A 177 -2.99 -4.59 7.36
N ASP A 178 -2.36 -5.08 8.41
CA ASP A 178 -1.60 -6.33 8.43
C ASP A 178 -2.14 -7.34 9.47
N LEU A 179 -3.28 -7.05 10.06
CA LEU A 179 -3.90 -7.86 11.10
C LEU A 179 -5.09 -8.69 10.57
N GLY A 180 -5.14 -8.98 9.28
CA GLY A 180 -6.25 -9.69 8.66
C GLY A 180 -7.57 -8.91 8.75
N ALA A 181 -8.68 -9.62 8.96
CA ALA A 181 -9.99 -8.98 9.17
C ALA A 181 -10.13 -8.34 10.56
N ALA A 182 -9.01 -8.12 11.26
CA ALA A 182 -8.99 -7.62 12.62
C ALA A 182 -8.31 -6.24 12.72
N GLN A 183 -8.60 -5.58 13.82
CA GLN A 183 -7.97 -4.34 14.25
C GLN A 183 -7.82 -4.36 15.77
N PHE A 184 -6.81 -3.70 16.32
CA PHE A 184 -6.71 -3.50 17.76
C PHE A 184 -7.97 -2.81 18.31
N VAL A 185 -8.37 -3.18 19.50
CA VAL A 185 -9.37 -2.41 20.25
C VAL A 185 -8.83 -1.02 20.55
N CYS A 186 -9.71 -0.04 20.85
CA CYS A 186 -9.26 1.34 21.05
C CYS A 186 -8.57 1.59 22.41
N ASP A 187 -8.42 0.56 23.21
CA ASP A 187 -7.63 0.61 24.46
C ASP A 187 -6.17 0.29 24.10
N VAL A 188 -5.32 1.31 24.14
CA VAL A 188 -3.89 1.20 23.81
C VAL A 188 -3.08 0.33 24.79
N THR A 189 -3.69 -0.08 25.91
CA THR A 189 -3.07 -0.99 26.89
C THR A 189 -3.42 -2.45 26.64
N SER A 190 -4.33 -2.72 25.72
CA SER A 190 -4.81 -4.08 25.36
C SER A 190 -4.25 -4.54 24.02
N ASN A 191 -3.84 -5.81 23.97
CA ASN A 191 -3.49 -6.52 22.73
C ASN A 191 -4.70 -7.21 22.08
N ASP A 192 -5.92 -6.99 22.60
CA ASP A 192 -7.12 -7.60 22.06
C ASP A 192 -7.44 -7.09 20.66
N LEU A 193 -7.85 -8.03 19.82
CA LEU A 193 -8.27 -7.76 18.45
C LEU A 193 -9.78 -7.96 18.30
N ARG A 194 -10.36 -7.15 17.44
CA ARG A 194 -11.76 -7.28 17.02
C ARG A 194 -11.89 -7.15 15.50
N GLN A 195 -12.94 -7.75 14.94
CA GLN A 195 -13.23 -7.58 13.53
C GLN A 195 -13.42 -6.10 13.19
N GLY A 196 -12.72 -5.62 12.15
CA GLY A 196 -12.74 -4.24 11.75
C GLY A 196 -11.93 -3.97 10.49
N VAL A 197 -12.01 -2.74 10.00
CA VAL A 197 -11.22 -2.24 8.87
C VAL A 197 -10.46 -0.99 9.27
N SER A 198 -9.34 -0.80 8.61
CA SER A 198 -8.44 0.33 8.85
C SER A 198 -8.95 1.61 8.17
N PHE A 199 -8.82 2.75 8.83
CA PHE A 199 -8.87 4.07 8.24
C PHE A 199 -7.40 4.58 8.13
N PRO A 200 -6.96 5.17 6.99
CA PRO A 200 -7.80 5.81 5.96
C PRO A 200 -8.31 4.91 4.82
N ALA A 201 -7.92 3.65 4.73
CA ALA A 201 -8.35 2.75 3.65
C ALA A 201 -9.88 2.62 3.52
N SER A 202 -10.62 2.75 4.62
CA SER A 202 -12.09 2.68 4.61
C SER A 202 -12.78 3.93 4.05
N ASP A 203 -12.08 5.08 3.90
CA ASP A 203 -12.70 6.26 3.27
C ASP A 203 -13.01 5.98 1.78
N PRO A 204 -14.23 6.25 1.30
CA PRO A 204 -14.61 6.01 -0.10
C PRO A 204 -13.80 6.79 -1.15
N ARG A 205 -13.01 7.79 -0.75
CA ARG A 205 -12.15 8.58 -1.64
C ARG A 205 -10.72 8.08 -1.71
N VAL A 206 -10.44 7.00 -1.00
CA VAL A 206 -9.11 6.38 -0.92
C VAL A 206 -9.13 5.08 -1.71
N LEU A 207 -8.09 4.82 -2.49
CA LEU A 207 -7.83 3.51 -3.08
C LEU A 207 -7.22 2.63 -1.99
N ALA A 208 -8.00 1.68 -1.50
CA ALA A 208 -7.59 0.74 -0.47
C ALA A 208 -6.82 -0.44 -1.06
N VAL A 209 -5.57 -0.63 -0.63
CA VAL A 209 -4.68 -1.67 -1.14
C VAL A 209 -4.45 -2.75 -0.10
N GLY A 210 -4.86 -3.97 -0.42
CA GLY A 210 -4.60 -5.18 0.35
C GLY A 210 -3.36 -5.93 -0.12
N GLY A 211 -3.05 -7.02 0.57
CA GLY A 211 -1.86 -7.82 0.36
C GLY A 211 -2.13 -9.21 -0.22
N THR A 212 -1.27 -9.65 -1.11
CA THR A 212 -1.22 -11.02 -1.64
C THR A 212 0.11 -11.67 -1.34
N GLN A 213 0.14 -12.98 -1.41
CA GLN A 213 1.34 -13.78 -1.49
C GLN A 213 1.60 -14.11 -2.95
N LEU A 214 2.60 -13.44 -3.53
CA LEU A 214 3.02 -13.68 -4.92
C LEU A 214 3.83 -14.97 -5.02
N HIS A 215 3.54 -15.78 -6.01
CA HIS A 215 4.38 -16.87 -6.48
C HIS A 215 4.85 -16.55 -7.91
N ALA A 216 6.09 -16.12 -8.03
CA ALA A 216 6.75 -15.85 -9.30
C ALA A 216 7.99 -16.74 -9.46
N ASP A 217 8.46 -16.88 -10.69
CA ASP A 217 9.73 -17.55 -10.94
C ASP A 217 10.89 -16.68 -10.45
N LEU A 218 11.75 -17.22 -9.59
CA LEU A 218 12.83 -16.47 -8.96
C LEU A 218 13.89 -15.97 -9.95
N SER A 219 14.10 -16.71 -11.04
CA SER A 219 15.14 -16.36 -12.04
C SER A 219 14.64 -15.35 -13.07
N SER A 220 13.39 -15.50 -13.52
CA SER A 220 12.82 -14.70 -14.59
C SER A 220 11.82 -13.64 -14.13
N GLY A 221 11.32 -13.73 -12.90
CA GLY A 221 10.20 -12.92 -12.41
C GLY A 221 8.84 -13.28 -13.02
N ALA A 222 8.76 -14.35 -13.83
CA ALA A 222 7.50 -14.71 -14.46
C ALA A 222 6.42 -15.04 -13.45
N TYR A 223 5.27 -14.36 -13.56
CA TYR A 223 4.10 -14.59 -12.71
C TYR A 223 3.61 -16.03 -12.83
N ARG A 224 3.34 -16.69 -11.74
CA ARG A 224 2.76 -18.03 -11.67
C ARG A 224 1.36 -18.02 -11.06
N SER A 225 1.24 -17.46 -9.84
CA SER A 225 -0.03 -17.36 -9.12
C SER A 225 0.06 -16.37 -7.96
N GLU A 226 -1.08 -16.03 -7.40
CA GLU A 226 -1.20 -15.31 -6.13
C GLU A 226 -2.27 -15.96 -5.27
N ILE A 227 -2.04 -15.93 -3.96
CA ILE A 227 -3.03 -16.26 -2.94
C ILE A 227 -3.19 -15.07 -1.98
N THR A 228 -4.25 -15.06 -1.18
CA THR A 228 -4.40 -14.06 -0.11
C THR A 228 -3.20 -14.15 0.83
N TRP A 229 -2.58 -13.03 1.17
CA TRP A 229 -1.57 -13.02 2.22
C TRP A 229 -2.18 -13.36 3.57
N ASN A 230 -1.67 -14.42 4.15
CA ASN A 230 -1.98 -14.86 5.52
C ASN A 230 -0.88 -15.83 5.95
N ASP A 231 -0.11 -15.46 6.95
CA ASP A 231 1.03 -16.28 7.41
C ASP A 231 0.59 -17.51 8.21
N GLY A 232 -0.70 -17.62 8.55
CA GLY A 232 -1.32 -18.84 9.05
C GLY A 232 -0.86 -19.33 10.42
N GLY A 233 -0.16 -18.50 11.20
CA GLY A 233 0.35 -18.88 12.52
C GLY A 233 -0.73 -18.94 13.60
N ASP A 234 -0.59 -19.88 14.55
CA ASP A 234 -1.55 -20.07 15.65
C ASP A 234 -1.51 -18.93 16.69
N ALA A 235 -0.56 -18.00 16.59
CA ALA A 235 -0.35 -16.92 17.57
C ALA A 235 0.05 -15.57 16.93
N SER A 236 0.12 -15.47 15.61
CA SER A 236 0.50 -14.26 14.89
C SER A 236 -0.66 -13.80 14.01
N ALA A 237 -1.20 -12.61 14.29
CA ALA A 237 -2.24 -11.98 13.48
C ALA A 237 -1.64 -11.31 12.24
N SER A 238 -0.87 -12.02 11.43
CA SER A 238 -0.19 -11.49 10.25
C SER A 238 -0.92 -11.92 8.96
N ALA A 239 -1.72 -11.02 8.41
CA ALA A 239 -2.49 -11.24 7.19
C ALA A 239 -3.00 -9.91 6.61
N THR A 240 -3.35 -9.91 5.32
CA THR A 240 -3.92 -8.73 4.66
C THR A 240 -5.18 -8.22 5.33
N GLY A 241 -5.23 -6.92 5.59
CA GLY A 241 -6.41 -6.23 6.08
C GLY A 241 -7.56 -6.27 5.08
N GLY A 242 -8.79 -6.31 5.59
CA GLY A 242 -9.97 -6.26 4.75
C GLY A 242 -11.26 -6.63 5.47
N GLY A 243 -12.37 -6.21 4.87
CA GLY A 243 -13.68 -6.37 5.49
C GLY A 243 -14.68 -5.34 4.99
N TYR A 244 -15.56 -4.94 5.89
CA TYR A 244 -16.60 -3.95 5.61
C TYR A 244 -16.60 -2.86 6.68
N SER A 245 -16.63 -1.61 6.23
CA SER A 245 -16.71 -0.46 7.11
C SER A 245 -18.01 -0.46 7.92
N THR A 246 -17.92 -0.04 9.16
CA THR A 246 -19.06 0.24 10.03
C THR A 246 -19.39 1.74 10.08
N VAL A 247 -18.54 2.56 9.46
CA VAL A 247 -18.63 4.03 9.46
C VAL A 247 -19.08 4.56 8.10
N PHE A 248 -18.59 3.96 7.01
CA PHE A 248 -18.87 4.42 5.66
C PHE A 248 -19.84 3.48 4.93
N GLY A 249 -20.86 4.07 4.31
CA GLY A 249 -21.74 3.38 3.38
C GLY A 249 -21.00 2.93 2.11
N ARG A 250 -21.58 1.97 1.40
CA ARG A 250 -21.09 1.54 0.10
C ARG A 250 -21.16 2.71 -0.88
N PRO A 251 -20.03 3.12 -1.51
CA PRO A 251 -20.05 4.14 -2.55
C PRO A 251 -20.60 3.58 -3.87
N ASP A 252 -21.15 4.45 -4.72
CA ASP A 252 -21.81 4.10 -5.98
C ASP A 252 -20.91 3.26 -6.91
N TYR A 253 -19.59 3.51 -6.92
CA TYR A 253 -18.68 2.75 -7.76
C TYR A 253 -18.57 1.27 -7.35
N GLN A 254 -18.95 0.91 -6.12
CA GLN A 254 -19.02 -0.47 -5.64
C GLN A 254 -20.35 -1.16 -5.94
N ASP A 255 -21.34 -0.44 -6.47
CA ASP A 255 -22.62 -1.02 -6.83
C ASP A 255 -22.48 -2.12 -7.88
N GLY A 256 -23.27 -3.19 -7.71
CA GLY A 256 -23.19 -4.37 -8.55
C GLY A 256 -21.94 -5.24 -8.35
N THR A 257 -21.02 -4.84 -7.45
CA THR A 257 -19.80 -5.60 -7.13
C THR A 257 -19.77 -6.02 -5.66
N VAL A 258 -19.97 -5.08 -4.75
CA VAL A 258 -20.01 -5.33 -3.30
C VAL A 258 -21.47 -5.50 -2.86
N ALA A 259 -21.79 -6.68 -2.30
CA ALA A 259 -23.18 -7.00 -1.98
C ALA A 259 -23.71 -6.25 -0.75
N ARG A 260 -22.85 -5.93 0.24
CA ARG A 260 -23.27 -5.24 1.47
C ARG A 260 -23.45 -3.74 1.22
N HIS A 261 -24.35 -3.10 1.98
CA HIS A 261 -24.56 -1.64 1.94
C HIS A 261 -23.50 -0.84 2.69
N ALA A 262 -22.33 -1.43 2.92
CA ALA A 262 -21.18 -0.83 3.57
C ALA A 262 -20.00 -0.78 2.61
N ARG A 263 -19.11 0.19 2.79
CA ARG A 263 -17.83 0.26 2.06
C ARG A 263 -17.07 -1.05 2.24
N GLY A 264 -16.81 -1.77 1.15
CA GLY A 264 -15.98 -2.98 1.15
C GLY A 264 -14.52 -2.63 0.91
N VAL A 265 -13.61 -3.21 1.69
CA VAL A 265 -12.15 -3.06 1.60
C VAL A 265 -11.52 -4.45 1.53
N PRO A 266 -10.42 -4.60 0.74
CA PRO A 266 -9.75 -3.62 -0.13
C PRO A 266 -10.47 -3.39 -1.45
N ASP A 267 -9.99 -2.39 -2.23
CA ASP A 267 -10.38 -2.23 -3.64
C ASP A 267 -9.56 -3.15 -4.53
N VAL A 268 -8.26 -3.18 -4.28
CA VAL A 268 -7.23 -3.90 -5.05
C VAL A 268 -6.24 -4.54 -4.10
N ALA A 269 -5.36 -5.39 -4.61
CA ALA A 269 -4.27 -5.97 -3.84
C ALA A 269 -2.94 -5.92 -4.61
N TYR A 270 -1.85 -6.26 -3.92
CA TYR A 270 -0.52 -6.40 -4.51
C TYR A 270 0.36 -7.31 -3.66
N SER A 271 1.53 -7.72 -4.17
CA SER A 271 2.48 -8.54 -3.43
C SER A 271 2.89 -7.90 -2.10
N SER A 272 2.68 -8.64 -1.02
CA SER A 272 2.96 -8.23 0.37
C SER A 272 3.70 -9.32 1.16
N ALA A 273 3.71 -10.56 0.66
CA ALA A 273 4.29 -11.72 1.34
C ALA A 273 4.68 -12.83 0.34
N PRO A 274 5.39 -13.89 0.76
CA PRO A 274 6.15 -14.01 1.99
C PRO A 274 7.41 -13.15 1.87
N LYS A 275 7.76 -12.35 2.84
CA LYS A 275 8.88 -11.39 2.79
C LYS A 275 8.99 -10.72 1.41
N GLY A 276 7.89 -10.05 1.01
CA GLY A 276 7.53 -9.76 -0.37
C GLY A 276 8.59 -9.01 -1.16
N VAL A 277 9.25 -8.06 -0.56
CA VAL A 277 10.21 -7.19 -1.25
C VAL A 277 11.47 -6.97 -0.43
N ILE A 278 12.59 -6.80 -1.12
CA ILE A 278 13.87 -6.44 -0.50
C ILE A 278 13.95 -4.92 -0.43
N TYR A 279 14.37 -4.39 0.70
CA TYR A 279 14.67 -2.98 0.89
C TYR A 279 16.00 -2.79 1.61
N TRP A 280 16.58 -1.61 1.51
CA TRP A 280 17.72 -1.20 2.32
C TRP A 280 17.24 -0.30 3.45
N GLY A 281 17.52 -0.67 4.69
CA GLY A 281 17.19 0.09 5.88
C GLY A 281 18.31 0.10 6.91
N GLN A 282 18.15 0.92 7.96
CA GLN A 282 19.21 1.14 8.95
C GLN A 282 19.06 0.30 10.22
N ASP A 283 18.07 -0.56 10.35
CA ASP A 283 17.74 -1.38 11.52
C ASP A 283 18.84 -1.41 12.63
N GLY A 284 19.07 -0.27 13.24
CA GLY A 284 19.87 -0.04 14.45
C GLY A 284 21.39 -0.22 14.36
N ALA A 285 21.99 -0.76 13.30
CA ALA A 285 23.39 -1.21 13.33
C ALA A 285 24.22 -1.01 12.05
N GLY A 286 23.90 -0.02 11.23
CA GLY A 286 24.78 0.35 10.10
C GLY A 286 24.31 -0.07 8.72
N GLY A 287 23.05 -0.33 8.56
CA GLY A 287 22.38 -0.58 7.29
C GLY A 287 22.52 -2.01 6.77
N GLY A 288 21.50 -2.47 6.08
CA GLY A 288 21.45 -3.81 5.50
C GLY A 288 20.27 -3.98 4.54
N PHE A 289 20.31 -5.05 3.75
CA PHE A 289 19.17 -5.48 2.98
C PHE A 289 18.30 -6.41 3.82
N TYR A 290 17.04 -6.06 3.90
CA TYR A 290 16.03 -6.82 4.61
C TYR A 290 14.91 -7.23 3.65
N ALA A 291 14.19 -8.29 3.98
CA ALA A 291 12.95 -8.65 3.31
C ALA A 291 11.77 -8.18 4.16
N PHE A 292 10.84 -7.49 3.53
CA PHE A 292 9.65 -6.93 4.18
C PHE A 292 8.38 -7.66 3.74
N TYR A 293 7.42 -7.70 4.63
CA TYR A 293 6.06 -8.14 4.38
C TYR A 293 5.09 -7.14 5.02
N GLY A 294 3.93 -6.95 4.39
CA GLY A 294 2.93 -5.99 4.83
C GLY A 294 2.22 -5.33 3.67
N THR A 295 1.04 -4.79 3.93
CA THR A 295 0.31 -3.98 2.94
C THR A 295 1.04 -2.66 2.63
N SER A 296 1.98 -2.27 3.49
CA SER A 296 2.93 -1.17 3.26
C SER A 296 3.82 -1.38 2.04
N ALA A 297 4.21 -2.62 1.71
CA ALA A 297 4.92 -2.91 0.47
C ALA A 297 4.05 -2.73 -0.77
N ALA A 298 2.74 -2.94 -0.65
CA ALA A 298 1.79 -2.87 -1.76
C ALA A 298 1.42 -1.43 -2.16
N VAL A 299 1.27 -0.55 -1.18
CA VAL A 299 0.77 0.84 -1.36
C VAL A 299 1.70 1.70 -2.22
N PRO A 300 3.01 1.79 -1.95
CA PRO A 300 3.92 2.61 -2.75
C PRO A 300 4.00 2.12 -4.21
N GLN A 301 3.88 0.82 -4.43
CA GLN A 301 3.87 0.25 -5.78
C GLN A 301 2.59 0.65 -6.55
N TRP A 302 1.41 0.63 -5.91
CA TRP A 302 0.20 1.17 -6.52
C TRP A 302 0.30 2.68 -6.77
N SER A 303 0.93 3.43 -5.87
CA SER A 303 1.20 4.86 -6.07
C SER A 303 2.09 5.10 -7.29
N GLY A 304 3.09 4.25 -7.49
CA GLY A 304 3.90 4.22 -8.72
C GLY A 304 3.06 3.96 -9.98
N LEU A 305 2.15 2.97 -9.96
CA LEU A 305 1.25 2.69 -11.10
C LEU A 305 0.35 3.88 -11.43
N VAL A 306 -0.16 4.59 -10.43
CA VAL A 306 -0.93 5.83 -10.62
C VAL A 306 -0.06 6.90 -11.28
N ALA A 307 1.20 7.05 -10.87
CA ALA A 307 2.13 8.01 -11.47
C ALA A 307 2.45 7.67 -12.94
N LEU A 308 2.63 6.37 -13.28
CA LEU A 308 2.76 5.92 -14.67
C LEU A 308 1.52 6.28 -15.50
N GLY A 309 0.33 6.04 -14.94
CA GLY A 309 -0.94 6.39 -15.57
C GLY A 309 -1.10 7.90 -15.78
N ALA A 310 -0.73 8.69 -14.78
CA ALA A 310 -0.76 10.16 -14.88
C ALA A 310 0.23 10.71 -15.92
N GLN A 311 1.41 10.07 -16.09
CA GLN A 311 2.31 10.41 -17.19
C GLN A 311 1.66 10.13 -18.54
N LEU A 312 1.08 8.97 -18.72
CA LEU A 312 0.45 8.59 -19.98
C LEU A 312 -0.77 9.47 -20.31
N ALA A 313 -1.55 9.84 -19.29
CA ALA A 313 -2.70 10.74 -19.41
C ALA A 313 -2.29 12.21 -19.62
N GLN A 314 -1.07 12.60 -19.29
CA GLN A 314 -0.57 13.99 -19.22
C GLN A 314 -1.31 14.88 -18.20
N HIS A 315 -2.06 14.29 -17.28
CA HIS A 315 -2.76 14.96 -16.18
C HIS A 315 -2.88 14.03 -14.97
N ARG A 316 -3.33 14.55 -13.84
CA ARG A 316 -3.67 13.79 -12.64
C ARG A 316 -4.87 12.89 -12.90
N LEU A 317 -4.90 11.69 -12.28
CA LEU A 317 -5.98 10.72 -12.51
C LEU A 317 -7.19 10.91 -11.59
N GLY A 318 -7.03 11.62 -10.46
CA GLY A 318 -8.10 11.79 -9.48
C GLY A 318 -8.50 10.49 -8.79
N LEU A 319 -9.81 10.32 -8.51
CA LEU A 319 -10.34 9.10 -7.91
C LEU A 319 -10.37 7.98 -8.96
N VAL A 320 -9.46 7.02 -8.85
CA VAL A 320 -9.35 5.90 -9.80
C VAL A 320 -10.32 4.74 -9.54
N ASN A 321 -10.92 4.68 -8.32
CA ASN A 321 -11.83 3.61 -7.90
C ASN A 321 -12.98 3.35 -8.90
N PRO A 322 -13.71 4.35 -9.41
CA PRO A 322 -14.80 4.13 -10.37
C PRO A 322 -14.32 3.41 -11.64
N THR A 323 -13.12 3.74 -12.13
CA THR A 323 -12.53 3.10 -13.30
C THR A 323 -12.12 1.66 -13.00
N ILE A 324 -11.51 1.40 -11.85
CA ILE A 324 -11.13 0.06 -11.39
C ILE A 324 -12.36 -0.85 -11.28
N TYR A 325 -13.42 -0.40 -10.63
CA TYR A 325 -14.65 -1.20 -10.48
C TYR A 325 -15.39 -1.41 -11.80
N ARG A 326 -15.38 -0.43 -12.71
CA ARG A 326 -15.89 -0.60 -14.08
C ARG A 326 -15.09 -1.63 -14.87
N ALA A 327 -13.76 -1.58 -14.77
CA ALA A 327 -12.86 -2.56 -15.36
C ALA A 327 -13.11 -3.97 -14.82
N ALA A 328 -13.28 -4.10 -13.52
CA ALA A 328 -13.54 -5.37 -12.85
C ALA A 328 -14.88 -6.03 -13.26
N ARG A 329 -15.87 -5.23 -13.66
CA ARG A 329 -17.16 -5.72 -14.20
C ARG A 329 -17.14 -5.96 -15.72
N SER A 330 -16.07 -5.58 -16.39
CA SER A 330 -15.98 -5.73 -17.85
C SER A 330 -15.59 -7.15 -18.26
N THR A 331 -15.86 -7.50 -19.53
CA THR A 331 -15.39 -8.75 -20.14
C THR A 331 -13.85 -8.84 -20.23
N ARG A 332 -13.16 -7.70 -20.11
CA ARG A 332 -11.70 -7.61 -20.14
C ARG A 332 -11.05 -7.78 -18.77
N ARG A 333 -11.80 -8.11 -17.72
CA ARG A 333 -11.29 -8.21 -16.35
C ARG A 333 -10.00 -9.06 -16.26
N ALA A 334 -9.99 -10.22 -16.90
CA ALA A 334 -8.84 -11.15 -16.88
C ALA A 334 -7.59 -10.63 -17.61
N GLU A 335 -7.72 -9.59 -18.45
CA GLU A 335 -6.59 -8.90 -19.07
C GLU A 335 -6.01 -7.80 -18.15
N LEU A 336 -6.77 -7.37 -17.16
CA LEU A 336 -6.49 -6.19 -16.33
C LEU A 336 -6.07 -6.56 -14.91
N PHE A 337 -6.57 -7.68 -14.40
CA PHE A 337 -6.33 -8.13 -13.03
C PHE A 337 -6.07 -9.63 -12.96
N HIS A 338 -5.14 -10.01 -12.09
CA HIS A 338 -5.04 -11.37 -11.58
C HIS A 338 -6.10 -11.57 -10.49
N ASP A 339 -7.05 -12.43 -10.76
CA ASP A 339 -8.15 -12.76 -9.84
C ASP A 339 -7.66 -13.71 -8.74
N VAL A 340 -7.45 -13.20 -7.54
CA VAL A 340 -6.99 -13.99 -6.39
C VAL A 340 -8.17 -14.75 -5.80
N ARG A 341 -8.12 -16.10 -5.82
CA ARG A 341 -9.26 -16.97 -5.49
C ARG A 341 -8.99 -17.95 -4.36
N VAL A 342 -7.78 -17.93 -3.82
CA VAL A 342 -7.32 -18.88 -2.79
C VAL A 342 -6.89 -18.15 -1.55
N GLY A 343 -7.25 -18.68 -0.38
CA GLY A 343 -6.87 -18.13 0.92
C GLY A 343 -8.03 -17.38 1.60
N ASN A 344 -7.69 -16.74 2.69
CA ASN A 344 -8.59 -15.93 3.51
C ASN A 344 -7.76 -15.06 4.45
N ASN A 345 -8.38 -14.04 5.06
CA ASN A 345 -7.72 -13.18 6.04
C ASN A 345 -8.22 -13.38 7.49
N THR A 346 -8.56 -14.63 7.83
CA THR A 346 -8.81 -15.04 9.23
C THR A 346 -7.49 -15.04 9.98
N VAL A 347 -7.47 -14.49 11.19
CA VAL A 347 -6.26 -14.46 12.03
C VAL A 347 -6.51 -15.06 13.40
N HIS A 348 -5.42 -15.56 13.97
CA HIS A 348 -5.34 -16.04 15.34
C HIS A 348 -4.39 -15.12 16.12
N TYR A 349 -4.69 -14.84 17.37
CA TYR A 349 -3.85 -14.03 18.24
C TYR A 349 -3.95 -14.50 19.69
N VAL A 350 -2.99 -14.13 20.51
CA VAL A 350 -3.01 -14.41 21.95
C VAL A 350 -3.51 -13.16 22.66
N ASP A 351 -4.60 -13.28 23.42
CA ASP A 351 -5.15 -12.17 24.20
C ASP A 351 -4.29 -11.84 25.43
N ASP A 352 -4.64 -10.78 26.15
CA ASP A 352 -3.93 -10.33 27.37
C ASP A 352 -3.92 -11.38 28.50
N CYS A 353 -4.77 -12.40 28.42
CA CYS A 353 -4.82 -13.53 29.35
C CYS A 353 -4.00 -14.75 28.88
N GLY A 354 -3.29 -14.65 27.75
CA GLY A 354 -2.53 -15.75 27.16
C GLY A 354 -3.39 -16.80 26.43
N VAL A 355 -4.64 -16.48 26.10
CA VAL A 355 -5.57 -17.39 25.41
C VAL A 355 -5.56 -17.11 23.90
N VAL A 356 -5.44 -18.17 23.10
CA VAL A 356 -5.55 -18.06 21.64
C VAL A 356 -7.00 -17.73 21.26
N LYS A 357 -7.17 -16.62 20.56
CA LYS A 357 -8.44 -16.15 20.00
C LYS A 357 -8.42 -16.18 18.49
N THR A 358 -9.59 -16.15 17.89
CA THR A 358 -9.76 -16.12 16.43
C THR A 358 -10.66 -14.97 16.03
N VAL A 359 -10.17 -14.12 15.12
CA VAL A 359 -11.02 -13.18 14.39
C VAL A 359 -11.27 -13.78 13.00
N ARG A 360 -12.51 -14.21 12.75
CA ARG A 360 -12.92 -14.79 11.47
C ARG A 360 -12.90 -13.71 10.39
N GLY A 361 -12.21 -13.99 9.30
CA GLY A 361 -12.09 -13.14 8.14
C GLY A 361 -12.94 -13.60 6.96
N TYR A 362 -12.52 -13.16 5.79
CA TYR A 362 -13.20 -13.34 4.52
C TYR A 362 -12.37 -14.23 3.61
N ARG A 363 -13.04 -15.07 2.81
CA ARG A 363 -12.39 -15.94 1.83
C ARG A 363 -12.21 -15.20 0.50
N ALA A 364 -11.07 -15.40 -0.12
CA ALA A 364 -10.87 -15.07 -1.52
C ALA A 364 -11.79 -15.90 -2.41
N ARG A 365 -12.30 -15.27 -3.48
CA ARG A 365 -13.25 -15.88 -4.42
C ARG A 365 -13.18 -15.17 -5.78
N THR A 366 -13.80 -15.79 -6.80
CA THR A 366 -13.93 -15.15 -8.11
C THR A 366 -14.65 -13.81 -7.99
N GLY A 367 -14.10 -12.77 -8.59
CA GLY A 367 -14.63 -11.45 -8.52
C GLY A 367 -14.03 -10.64 -7.39
N TRP A 368 -14.78 -9.65 -6.91
CA TRP A 368 -14.40 -8.90 -5.74
C TRP A 368 -14.66 -9.70 -4.47
N ASP A 369 -13.73 -9.65 -3.53
CA ASP A 369 -13.89 -10.15 -2.17
C ASP A 369 -13.24 -9.22 -1.15
N ALA A 370 -13.61 -9.39 0.13
CA ALA A 370 -13.16 -8.53 1.22
C ALA A 370 -11.79 -8.94 1.81
N ALA A 371 -11.00 -9.74 1.08
CA ALA A 371 -9.62 -10.08 1.43
C ALA A 371 -8.62 -9.49 0.42
N THR A 372 -8.98 -9.50 -0.89
CA THR A 372 -8.07 -9.12 -1.98
C THR A 372 -8.68 -8.12 -2.99
N GLY A 373 -9.88 -7.59 -2.71
CA GLY A 373 -10.56 -6.67 -3.62
C GLY A 373 -10.84 -7.29 -4.98
N VAL A 374 -10.61 -6.56 -6.06
CA VAL A 374 -10.75 -7.08 -7.43
C VAL A 374 -9.54 -7.91 -7.90
N GLY A 375 -8.53 -8.06 -7.04
CA GLY A 375 -7.27 -8.74 -7.33
C GLY A 375 -6.10 -7.78 -7.54
N SER A 376 -4.96 -8.31 -8.02
CA SER A 376 -3.75 -7.57 -8.30
C SER A 376 -3.66 -7.12 -9.77
N PRO A 377 -2.90 -6.06 -10.10
CA PRO A 377 -2.92 -5.46 -11.44
C PRO A 377 -2.08 -6.23 -12.45
N ILE A 378 -2.54 -6.27 -13.71
CA ILE A 378 -1.71 -6.51 -14.88
C ILE A 378 -1.36 -5.14 -15.46
N ALA A 379 -0.29 -4.52 -14.95
CA ALA A 379 0.00 -3.10 -15.14
C ALA A 379 0.09 -2.69 -16.61
N GLY A 380 0.68 -3.56 -17.46
CA GLY A 380 0.81 -3.28 -18.90
C GLY A 380 -0.51 -2.99 -19.62
N ALA A 381 -1.64 -3.52 -19.09
CA ALA A 381 -2.98 -3.27 -19.64
C ALA A 381 -3.80 -2.30 -18.78
N LEU A 382 -3.66 -2.36 -17.45
CA LEU A 382 -4.43 -1.54 -16.53
C LEU A 382 -4.01 -0.06 -16.58
N VAL A 383 -2.72 0.24 -16.59
CA VAL A 383 -2.20 1.63 -16.59
C VAL A 383 -2.71 2.43 -17.80
N PRO A 384 -2.69 1.91 -19.04
CA PRO A 384 -3.32 2.60 -20.18
C PRO A 384 -4.83 2.82 -20.02
N LEU A 385 -5.53 1.88 -19.37
CA LEU A 385 -6.96 2.04 -19.11
C LEU A 385 -7.23 3.16 -18.10
N LEU A 386 -6.43 3.24 -17.02
CA LEU A 386 -6.53 4.33 -16.03
C LEU A 386 -6.25 5.69 -16.69
N ALA A 387 -5.24 5.75 -17.55
CA ALA A 387 -4.89 6.96 -18.27
C ALA A 387 -5.95 7.44 -19.26
N ALA A 388 -6.68 6.50 -19.88
CA ALA A 388 -7.74 6.81 -20.85
C ALA A 388 -9.08 7.15 -20.18
N ALA A 389 -9.20 6.98 -18.86
CA ALA A 389 -10.42 7.31 -18.13
C ALA A 389 -10.53 8.83 -18.00
N THR A 390 -11.39 9.45 -18.79
CA THR A 390 -11.78 10.84 -18.56
C THR A 390 -12.69 10.91 -17.34
N GLU A 391 -12.41 11.80 -16.41
CA GLU A 391 -13.40 12.18 -15.39
C GLU A 391 -14.65 12.71 -16.12
N ARG A 392 -15.78 12.01 -15.92
CA ARG A 392 -17.11 12.49 -16.32
C ARG A 392 -17.85 12.95 -15.09
#